data_434dc36b27d10327360c1e1d3e897a8d
#
_entry.id   434dc36b27d10327360c1e1d3e897a8d
#
_cell.length_a   1.000
_cell.length_b   1.000
_cell.length_c   1.000
_cell.angle_alpha   90.00
_cell.angle_beta   90.00
_cell.angle_gamma   90.00
#
_symmetry.space_group_name_H-M   'P 1'
#
loop_
_entity.id
_entity.type
_entity.pdbx_description
1 polymer ?
#
loop_
_entity_poly.entity_id
_entity_poly.type
_entity_poly.pdbx_seq_one_letter_code
_entity_poly.pdbx_strand_id
1 'polypeptide(L)'
;CTMYKDKKFKIRPLADILADFDEAAMLYGGHIRRIFLADGDALIVKTEMLIQILTYIWEKFPNLERVTAYGTTQDILHKSEKELMQLKAAGLDMVYMGIESGDPQVLKDVKKGVTREEMIEAGRKLKRCGILCSATLISGLGGRQRLREHAIASASLISAIKPDYVGFLTLMIDPQAPVYSKIVSGELELLNPEDVVEEMKLFLQNVQSCIELCYPERNIE
;
A
#
# COMPACT_ATOMS: atom_id res chain seq x y z
N CYS A 1 -3.30 -6.11 11.66
CA CYS A 1 -2.94 -4.76 12.09
C CYS A 1 -3.70 -4.41 13.37
N THR A 2 -3.00 -3.90 14.38
CA THR A 2 -3.62 -3.51 15.67
C THR A 2 -4.01 -2.03 15.73
N MET A 3 -3.53 -1.22 14.79
CA MET A 3 -3.70 0.25 14.78
C MET A 3 -5.16 0.71 14.74
N TYR A 4 -6.09 -0.11 14.26
CA TYR A 4 -7.49 0.27 14.08
C TYR A 4 -8.46 -0.51 14.96
N LYS A 5 -7.99 -1.32 15.92
CA LYS A 5 -8.86 -2.14 16.79
C LYS A 5 -9.88 -1.34 17.57
N ASP A 6 -9.47 -0.17 18.06
CA ASP A 6 -10.30 0.71 18.91
C ASP A 6 -10.94 1.85 18.12
N LYS A 7 -10.71 1.93 16.81
CA LYS A 7 -11.26 2.99 15.96
C LYS A 7 -12.51 2.47 15.23
N LYS A 8 -13.60 3.23 15.31
CA LYS A 8 -14.77 3.00 14.45
C LYS A 8 -14.52 3.63 13.10
N PHE A 9 -14.74 2.85 12.05
CA PHE A 9 -14.68 3.38 10.68
C PHE A 9 -15.70 4.52 10.51
N LYS A 10 -15.24 5.64 9.98
CA LYS A 10 -16.08 6.74 9.51
C LYS A 10 -15.35 7.53 8.41
N ILE A 11 -16.11 7.99 7.44
CA ILE A 11 -15.62 9.00 6.49
C ILE A 11 -15.82 10.37 7.17
N ARG A 12 -14.77 11.17 7.27
CA ARG A 12 -14.83 12.52 7.84
C ARG A 12 -15.66 13.44 6.94
N PRO A 13 -16.40 14.42 7.50
CA PRO A 13 -17.03 15.46 6.71
C PRO A 13 -16.01 16.20 5.83
N LEU A 14 -16.40 16.55 4.61
CA LEU A 14 -15.51 17.26 3.68
C LEU A 14 -14.95 18.55 4.31
N ALA A 15 -15.80 19.32 4.99
CA ALA A 15 -15.39 20.58 5.64
C ALA A 15 -14.26 20.38 6.64
N ASP A 16 -14.30 19.30 7.44
CA ASP A 16 -13.26 18.98 8.42
C ASP A 16 -11.93 18.59 7.74
N ILE A 17 -12.02 17.89 6.59
CA ILE A 17 -10.84 17.53 5.81
C ILE A 17 -10.20 18.78 5.18
N LEU A 18 -11.01 19.68 4.63
CA LEU A 18 -10.50 20.92 4.04
C LEU A 18 -9.89 21.85 5.09
N ALA A 19 -10.46 21.89 6.30
CA ALA A 19 -9.90 22.67 7.42
C ALA A 19 -8.49 22.18 7.83
N ASP A 20 -8.23 20.87 7.81
CA ASP A 20 -6.88 20.34 8.07
C ASP A 20 -5.87 20.85 7.03
N PHE A 21 -6.27 20.94 5.74
CA PHE A 21 -5.40 21.49 4.69
C PHE A 21 -5.21 23.00 4.84
N ASP A 22 -6.22 23.73 5.34
CA ASP A 22 -6.07 25.15 5.67
C ASP A 22 -5.04 25.36 6.78
N GLU A 23 -5.13 24.57 7.84
CA GLU A 23 -4.16 24.60 8.94
C GLU A 23 -2.75 24.23 8.45
N ALA A 24 -2.61 23.15 7.67
CA ALA A 24 -1.32 22.74 7.11
C ALA A 24 -0.73 23.82 6.19
N ALA A 25 -1.55 24.49 5.38
CA ALA A 25 -1.10 25.56 4.51
C ALA A 25 -0.64 26.79 5.31
N MET A 26 -1.33 27.11 6.40
CA MET A 26 -0.94 28.20 7.28
C MET A 26 0.40 27.92 8.00
N LEU A 27 0.62 26.67 8.44
CA LEU A 27 1.82 26.28 9.18
C LEU A 27 3.03 26.04 8.27
N TYR A 28 2.84 25.42 7.10
CA TYR A 28 3.93 24.92 6.26
C TYR A 28 3.93 25.52 4.85
N GLY A 29 2.81 26.04 4.38
CA GLY A 29 2.62 26.81 3.14
C GLY A 29 3.41 26.30 1.95
N GLY A 30 4.31 27.16 1.46
CA GLY A 30 5.10 26.87 0.26
C GLY A 30 6.18 25.81 0.41
N HIS A 31 6.36 25.20 1.58
CA HIS A 31 7.33 24.11 1.80
C HIS A 31 6.75 22.73 1.47
N ILE A 32 5.42 22.60 1.39
CA ILE A 32 4.77 21.32 1.08
C ILE A 32 4.92 21.01 -0.41
N ARG A 33 5.60 19.90 -0.70
CA ARG A 33 5.80 19.37 -2.06
C ARG A 33 5.05 18.07 -2.32
N ARG A 34 4.75 17.32 -1.27
CA ARG A 34 4.09 16.00 -1.38
C ARG A 34 3.02 15.88 -0.32
N ILE A 35 1.86 15.38 -0.72
CA ILE A 35 0.76 15.11 0.19
C ILE A 35 0.39 13.64 0.06
N PHE A 36 0.21 12.98 1.21
CA PHE A 36 -0.22 11.62 1.30
C PHE A 36 -1.57 11.54 2.02
N LEU A 37 -2.59 11.03 1.32
CA LEU A 37 -3.91 10.80 1.90
C LEU A 37 -3.86 9.49 2.69
N ALA A 38 -3.68 9.63 3.99
CA ALA A 38 -3.44 8.54 4.94
C ALA A 38 -4.69 8.19 5.75
N ASP A 39 -4.45 7.38 6.80
CA ASP A 39 -5.39 6.93 7.83
C ASP A 39 -6.48 5.98 7.32
N GLY A 40 -6.01 4.88 6.75
CA GLY A 40 -6.85 3.79 6.26
C GLY A 40 -6.82 3.69 4.75
N ASP A 41 -7.99 3.60 4.15
CA ASP A 41 -8.16 3.50 2.71
C ASP A 41 -8.86 4.75 2.16
N ALA A 42 -8.10 5.62 1.51
CA ALA A 42 -8.66 6.84 0.94
C ALA A 42 -9.58 6.55 -0.26
N LEU A 43 -9.33 5.46 -1.00
CA LEU A 43 -10.13 5.14 -2.19
C LEU A 43 -11.54 4.64 -1.89
N ILE A 44 -11.85 4.28 -0.62
CA ILE A 44 -13.22 3.96 -0.22
C ILE A 44 -14.16 5.18 -0.30
N VAL A 45 -13.60 6.38 -0.24
CA VAL A 45 -14.37 7.63 -0.34
C VAL A 45 -14.96 7.77 -1.73
N LYS A 46 -16.18 8.32 -1.83
CA LYS A 46 -16.86 8.56 -3.12
C LYS A 46 -15.99 9.43 -4.02
N THR A 47 -16.00 9.10 -5.30
CA THR A 47 -15.15 9.74 -6.32
C THR A 47 -15.34 11.25 -6.36
N GLU A 48 -16.60 11.74 -6.30
CA GLU A 48 -16.91 13.16 -6.31
C GLU A 48 -16.29 13.91 -5.14
N MET A 49 -16.30 13.32 -3.95
CA MET A 49 -15.68 13.90 -2.75
C MET A 49 -14.16 13.90 -2.85
N LEU A 50 -13.55 12.81 -3.36
CA LEU A 50 -12.11 12.76 -3.59
C LEU A 50 -11.66 13.80 -4.61
N ILE A 51 -12.43 14.03 -5.68
CA ILE A 51 -12.14 15.08 -6.67
C ILE A 51 -12.14 16.46 -5.99
N GLN A 52 -13.12 16.75 -5.13
CA GLN A 52 -13.17 18.03 -4.41
C GLN A 52 -11.95 18.20 -3.51
N ILE A 53 -11.55 17.14 -2.78
CA ILE A 53 -10.35 17.15 -1.92
C ILE A 53 -9.09 17.39 -2.77
N LEU A 54 -8.91 16.64 -3.85
CA LEU A 54 -7.73 16.76 -4.73
C LEU A 54 -7.64 18.15 -5.35
N THR A 55 -8.75 18.65 -5.91
CA THR A 55 -8.80 20.02 -6.48
C THR A 55 -8.40 21.05 -5.44
N TYR A 56 -8.97 20.98 -4.23
CA TYR A 56 -8.64 21.89 -3.15
C TYR A 56 -7.15 21.85 -2.77
N ILE A 57 -6.57 20.65 -2.66
CA ILE A 57 -5.15 20.45 -2.36
C ILE A 57 -4.27 21.15 -3.42
N TRP A 58 -4.55 20.93 -4.72
CA TRP A 58 -3.75 21.50 -5.79
C TRP A 58 -3.88 23.03 -5.89
N GLU A 59 -5.05 23.59 -5.56
CA GLU A 59 -5.25 25.02 -5.47
C GLU A 59 -4.54 25.65 -4.26
N LYS A 60 -4.51 24.92 -3.13
CA LYS A 60 -4.00 25.43 -1.86
C LYS A 60 -2.48 25.41 -1.73
N PHE A 61 -1.80 24.44 -2.36
CA PHE A 61 -0.35 24.23 -2.22
C PHE A 61 0.38 24.48 -3.54
N PRO A 62 0.89 25.71 -3.76
CA PRO A 62 1.41 26.12 -5.09
C PRO A 62 2.69 25.39 -5.51
N ASN A 63 3.44 24.81 -4.56
CA ASN A 63 4.67 24.06 -4.83
C ASN A 63 4.48 22.54 -4.77
N LEU A 64 3.22 22.08 -4.80
CA LEU A 64 2.90 20.66 -4.75
C LEU A 64 3.39 19.95 -6.01
N GLU A 65 4.05 18.83 -5.83
CA GLU A 65 4.60 18.00 -6.91
C GLU A 65 3.84 16.68 -7.06
N ARG A 66 3.23 16.19 -5.96
CA ARG A 66 2.59 14.86 -5.95
C ARG A 66 1.56 14.73 -4.86
N VAL A 67 0.43 14.10 -5.20
CA VAL A 67 -0.55 13.60 -4.23
C VAL A 67 -0.65 12.08 -4.37
N THR A 68 -0.55 11.38 -3.25
CA THR A 68 -0.62 9.92 -3.20
C THR A 68 -1.65 9.47 -2.16
N ALA A 69 -2.11 8.23 -2.24
CA ALA A 69 -3.10 7.69 -1.33
C ALA A 69 -2.87 6.20 -1.06
N TYR A 70 -3.37 5.70 0.08
CA TYR A 70 -3.62 4.27 0.22
C TYR A 70 -4.85 3.86 -0.59
N GLY A 71 -4.81 2.64 -1.16
CA GLY A 71 -5.94 2.01 -1.80
C GLY A 71 -5.89 0.50 -1.66
N THR A 72 -6.98 -0.11 -1.18
CA THR A 72 -7.09 -1.57 -1.16
C THR A 72 -7.37 -2.11 -2.55
N THR A 73 -7.03 -3.38 -2.77
CA THR A 73 -7.40 -4.10 -4.00
C THR A 73 -8.90 -3.99 -4.28
N GLN A 74 -9.72 -4.15 -3.24
CA GLN A 74 -11.19 -4.12 -3.34
C GLN A 74 -11.69 -2.75 -3.79
N ASP A 75 -11.21 -1.66 -3.20
CA ASP A 75 -11.68 -0.32 -3.54
C ASP A 75 -11.18 0.15 -4.91
N ILE A 76 -9.99 -0.27 -5.32
CA ILE A 76 -9.52 -0.08 -6.70
C ILE A 76 -10.44 -0.81 -7.70
N LEU A 77 -10.84 -2.04 -7.39
CA LEU A 77 -11.72 -2.83 -8.27
C LEU A 77 -13.15 -2.29 -8.30
N HIS A 78 -13.67 -1.78 -7.18
CA HIS A 78 -15.01 -1.22 -7.07
C HIS A 78 -15.17 0.08 -7.88
N LYS A 79 -14.14 0.93 -7.96
CA LYS A 79 -14.19 2.12 -8.81
C LYS A 79 -14.13 1.70 -10.28
N SER A 80 -14.94 2.31 -11.12
CA SER A 80 -14.84 2.16 -12.58
C SER A 80 -13.54 2.78 -13.11
N GLU A 81 -13.08 2.37 -14.29
CA GLU A 81 -11.92 3.02 -14.93
C GLU A 81 -12.17 4.51 -15.18
N LYS A 82 -13.40 4.89 -15.53
CA LYS A 82 -13.79 6.30 -15.67
C LYS A 82 -13.56 7.10 -14.39
N GLU A 83 -13.96 6.55 -13.24
CA GLU A 83 -13.75 7.21 -11.94
C GLU A 83 -12.26 7.33 -11.60
N LEU A 84 -11.47 6.27 -11.83
CA LEU A 84 -10.02 6.34 -11.61
C LEU A 84 -9.35 7.36 -12.54
N MET A 85 -9.76 7.44 -13.82
CA MET A 85 -9.27 8.46 -14.74
C MET A 85 -9.66 9.87 -14.29
N GLN A 86 -10.84 10.06 -13.72
CA GLN A 86 -11.26 11.34 -13.14
C GLN A 86 -10.40 11.72 -11.92
N LEU A 87 -10.07 10.75 -11.04
CA LEU A 87 -9.16 10.96 -9.91
C LEU A 87 -7.75 11.31 -10.40
N LYS A 88 -7.27 10.64 -11.44
CA LYS A 88 -5.99 10.99 -12.09
C LYS A 88 -6.02 12.41 -12.64
N ALA A 89 -7.05 12.77 -13.34
CA ALA A 89 -7.22 14.14 -13.89
C ALA A 89 -7.34 15.21 -12.79
N ALA A 90 -7.89 14.85 -11.62
CA ALA A 90 -7.95 15.72 -10.44
C ALA A 90 -6.61 15.78 -9.68
N GLY A 91 -5.58 15.01 -10.08
CA GLY A 91 -4.23 15.09 -9.54
C GLY A 91 -3.85 13.98 -8.56
N LEU A 92 -4.55 12.84 -8.54
CA LEU A 92 -4.06 11.65 -7.84
C LEU A 92 -2.96 10.98 -8.66
N ASP A 93 -1.73 11.03 -8.19
CA ASP A 93 -0.58 10.53 -8.95
C ASP A 93 -0.29 9.06 -8.73
N MET A 94 -0.36 8.60 -7.49
CA MET A 94 0.04 7.23 -7.14
C MET A 94 -0.83 6.66 -6.03
N VAL A 95 -1.06 5.35 -6.11
CA VAL A 95 -1.73 4.57 -5.07
C VAL A 95 -0.76 3.55 -4.48
N TYR A 96 -0.68 3.53 -3.16
CA TYR A 96 0.00 2.48 -2.40
C TYR A 96 -0.98 1.33 -2.17
N MET A 97 -0.67 0.19 -2.75
CA MET A 97 -1.49 -1.02 -2.68
C MET A 97 -0.77 -2.10 -1.85
N GLY A 98 -1.34 -2.45 -0.72
CA GLY A 98 -0.83 -3.55 0.10
C GLY A 98 -1.07 -4.89 -0.59
N ILE A 99 -0.02 -5.53 -1.04
CA ILE A 99 0.00 -6.90 -1.59
C ILE A 99 0.21 -7.90 -0.47
N GLU A 100 1.14 -7.61 0.42
CA GLU A 100 1.63 -8.36 1.57
C GLU A 100 2.37 -9.64 1.17
N SER A 101 1.78 -10.50 0.32
CA SER A 101 2.32 -11.76 -0.17
C SER A 101 1.75 -12.12 -1.54
N GLY A 102 2.51 -12.88 -2.31
CA GLY A 102 2.01 -13.56 -3.52
C GLY A 102 1.63 -15.02 -3.26
N ASP A 103 1.90 -15.55 -2.07
CA ASP A 103 1.60 -16.93 -1.71
C ASP A 103 0.13 -17.07 -1.25
N PRO A 104 -0.71 -17.86 -1.95
CA PRO A 104 -2.11 -18.03 -1.60
C PRO A 104 -2.35 -18.56 -0.18
N GLN A 105 -1.45 -19.42 0.32
CA GLN A 105 -1.57 -19.95 1.68
C GLN A 105 -1.30 -18.84 2.71
N VAL A 106 -0.25 -18.05 2.52
CA VAL A 106 0.06 -16.90 3.39
C VAL A 106 -1.09 -15.90 3.38
N LEU A 107 -1.63 -15.55 2.21
CA LEU A 107 -2.78 -14.63 2.07
C LEU A 107 -4.00 -15.14 2.84
N LYS A 108 -4.27 -16.44 2.79
CA LYS A 108 -5.34 -17.10 3.54
C LYS A 108 -5.10 -17.01 5.05
N ASP A 109 -3.88 -17.31 5.49
CA ASP A 109 -3.51 -17.35 6.91
C ASP A 109 -3.59 -15.97 7.57
N VAL A 110 -3.25 -14.91 6.83
CA VAL A 110 -3.39 -13.51 7.30
C VAL A 110 -4.78 -12.92 7.03
N LYS A 111 -5.69 -13.69 6.43
CA LYS A 111 -7.05 -13.27 6.09
C LYS A 111 -7.05 -11.99 5.21
N LYS A 112 -6.23 -11.98 4.17
CA LYS A 112 -6.11 -10.82 3.27
C LYS A 112 -7.45 -10.47 2.58
N GLY A 113 -8.30 -11.45 2.35
CA GLY A 113 -9.66 -11.25 1.82
C GLY A 113 -9.74 -10.95 0.32
N VAL A 114 -8.62 -11.07 -0.40
CA VAL A 114 -8.54 -10.92 -1.86
C VAL A 114 -7.66 -12.01 -2.44
N THR A 115 -7.91 -12.35 -3.69
CA THR A 115 -7.12 -13.33 -4.44
C THR A 115 -5.94 -12.68 -5.15
N ARG A 116 -5.02 -13.51 -5.58
CA ARG A 116 -3.90 -13.11 -6.42
C ARG A 116 -4.35 -12.46 -7.73
N GLU A 117 -5.38 -13.04 -8.37
CA GLU A 117 -5.95 -12.56 -9.62
C GLU A 117 -6.59 -11.18 -9.47
N GLU A 118 -7.30 -10.95 -8.39
CA GLU A 118 -7.85 -9.64 -8.04
C GLU A 118 -6.76 -8.60 -7.84
N MET A 119 -5.67 -8.94 -7.16
CA MET A 119 -4.53 -8.02 -6.99
C MET A 119 -3.86 -7.68 -8.33
N ILE A 120 -3.70 -8.66 -9.23
CA ILE A 120 -3.17 -8.42 -10.58
C ILE A 120 -4.07 -7.46 -11.35
N GLU A 121 -5.37 -7.71 -11.33
CA GLU A 121 -6.33 -6.85 -12.05
C GLU A 121 -6.36 -5.44 -11.47
N ALA A 122 -6.36 -5.28 -10.15
CA ALA A 122 -6.33 -3.97 -9.51
C ALA A 122 -5.09 -3.15 -9.92
N GLY A 123 -3.89 -3.75 -9.86
CA GLY A 123 -2.67 -3.06 -10.24
C GLY A 123 -2.64 -2.71 -11.74
N ARG A 124 -3.08 -3.61 -12.62
CA ARG A 124 -3.21 -3.34 -14.06
C ARG A 124 -4.24 -2.26 -14.35
N LYS A 125 -5.33 -2.23 -13.62
CA LYS A 125 -6.37 -1.21 -13.74
C LYS A 125 -5.85 0.19 -13.39
N LEU A 126 -5.09 0.35 -12.30
CA LEU A 126 -4.40 1.60 -11.98
C LEU A 126 -3.53 2.06 -13.15
N LYS A 127 -2.72 1.16 -13.70
CA LYS A 127 -1.83 1.45 -14.83
C LYS A 127 -2.59 1.88 -16.09
N ARG A 128 -3.69 1.19 -16.44
CA ARG A 128 -4.55 1.61 -17.57
C ARG A 128 -5.15 3.00 -17.37
N CYS A 129 -5.40 3.39 -16.13
CA CYS A 129 -5.93 4.71 -15.78
C CYS A 129 -4.84 5.78 -15.60
N GLY A 130 -3.56 5.45 -15.82
CA GLY A 130 -2.44 6.38 -15.69
C GLY A 130 -2.07 6.75 -14.26
N ILE A 131 -2.55 5.99 -13.26
CA ILE A 131 -2.19 6.14 -11.85
C ILE A 131 -1.02 5.19 -11.55
N LEU A 132 0.06 5.74 -10.99
CA LEU A 132 1.21 4.94 -10.58
C LEU A 132 0.81 3.98 -9.45
N CYS A 133 1.38 2.79 -9.46
CA CYS A 133 1.16 1.77 -8.45
C CYS A 133 2.43 1.52 -7.65
N SER A 134 2.36 1.69 -6.33
CA SER A 134 3.38 1.23 -5.39
C SER A 134 2.88 -0.01 -4.66
N ALA A 135 3.45 -1.17 -4.97
CA ALA A 135 3.07 -2.43 -4.35
C ALA A 135 3.91 -2.69 -3.09
N THR A 136 3.27 -3.00 -1.97
CA THR A 136 3.97 -3.29 -0.71
C THR A 136 3.89 -4.77 -0.38
N LEU A 137 5.04 -5.37 -0.07
CA LEU A 137 5.22 -6.75 0.39
C LEU A 137 5.73 -6.75 1.83
N ILE A 138 5.44 -7.82 2.57
CA ILE A 138 5.93 -7.99 3.95
C ILE A 138 6.86 -9.20 4.01
N SER A 139 8.16 -8.93 4.12
CA SER A 139 9.19 -9.96 4.33
C SER A 139 8.94 -10.69 5.65
N GLY A 140 9.08 -12.00 5.63
CA GLY A 140 8.86 -12.87 6.78
C GLY A 140 7.42 -13.22 7.09
N LEU A 141 6.44 -12.74 6.29
CA LEU A 141 5.02 -13.00 6.54
C LEU A 141 4.66 -14.49 6.43
N GLY A 142 5.38 -15.25 5.61
CA GLY A 142 5.23 -16.69 5.47
C GLY A 142 5.94 -17.50 6.54
N GLY A 143 6.72 -16.85 7.42
CA GLY A 143 7.61 -17.53 8.35
C GLY A 143 8.70 -18.33 7.65
N ARG A 144 9.54 -18.99 8.44
CA ARG A 144 10.66 -19.81 7.93
C ARG A 144 10.18 -21.00 7.11
N GLN A 145 9.00 -21.54 7.47
CA GLN A 145 8.41 -22.71 6.83
C GLN A 145 8.01 -22.46 5.38
N ARG A 146 7.68 -21.20 5.01
CA ARG A 146 7.22 -20.83 3.67
C ARG A 146 8.06 -19.75 3.00
N LEU A 147 9.28 -19.52 3.49
CA LEU A 147 10.19 -18.49 2.99
C LEU A 147 10.34 -18.57 1.45
N ARG A 148 10.62 -19.76 0.94
CA ARG A 148 10.87 -19.98 -0.48
C ARG A 148 9.60 -19.79 -1.32
N GLU A 149 8.49 -20.38 -0.92
CA GLU A 149 7.20 -20.27 -1.58
C GLU A 149 6.71 -18.82 -1.59
N HIS A 150 6.82 -18.15 -0.44
CA HIS A 150 6.46 -16.74 -0.28
C HIS A 150 7.28 -15.85 -1.22
N ALA A 151 8.60 -16.00 -1.26
CA ALA A 151 9.48 -15.22 -2.12
C ALA A 151 9.16 -15.40 -3.60
N ILE A 152 9.08 -16.66 -4.07
CA ILE A 152 8.86 -16.98 -5.50
C ILE A 152 7.45 -16.56 -5.94
N ALA A 153 6.43 -16.84 -5.14
CA ALA A 153 5.05 -16.48 -5.46
C ALA A 153 4.86 -14.95 -5.48
N SER A 154 5.51 -14.23 -4.55
CA SER A 154 5.51 -12.77 -4.52
C SER A 154 6.22 -12.17 -5.73
N ALA A 155 7.37 -12.70 -6.14
CA ALA A 155 8.08 -12.28 -7.34
C ALA A 155 7.22 -12.49 -8.60
N SER A 156 6.55 -13.64 -8.70
CA SER A 156 5.65 -13.95 -9.81
C SER A 156 4.42 -13.01 -9.83
N LEU A 157 3.86 -12.67 -8.66
CA LEU A 157 2.75 -11.72 -8.57
C LEU A 157 3.18 -10.32 -9.02
N ILE A 158 4.30 -9.83 -8.53
CA ILE A 158 4.85 -8.52 -8.91
C ILE A 158 5.16 -8.47 -10.40
N SER A 159 5.73 -9.56 -10.97
CA SER A 159 5.97 -9.67 -12.41
C SER A 159 4.69 -9.59 -13.25
N ALA A 160 3.56 -10.07 -12.71
CA ALA A 160 2.27 -10.02 -13.39
C ALA A 160 1.58 -8.66 -13.28
N ILE A 161 1.72 -7.97 -12.14
CA ILE A 161 1.20 -6.61 -11.90
C ILE A 161 2.02 -5.58 -12.68
N LYS A 162 3.34 -5.69 -12.63
CA LYS A 162 4.32 -4.70 -13.12
C LYS A 162 4.07 -3.31 -12.52
N PRO A 163 4.09 -3.19 -11.18
CA PRO A 163 3.92 -1.91 -10.51
C PRO A 163 5.11 -0.98 -10.83
N ASP A 164 4.94 0.32 -10.60
CA ASP A 164 6.00 1.31 -10.79
C ASP A 164 7.03 1.25 -9.67
N TYR A 165 6.57 0.92 -8.45
CA TYR A 165 7.43 0.78 -7.26
C TYR A 165 7.06 -0.49 -6.49
N VAL A 166 8.07 -1.08 -5.85
CA VAL A 166 7.87 -2.19 -4.88
C VAL A 166 8.56 -1.83 -3.58
N GLY A 167 7.78 -1.79 -2.51
CA GLY A 167 8.29 -1.61 -1.15
C GLY A 167 8.30 -2.93 -0.39
N PHE A 168 9.40 -3.21 0.32
CA PHE A 168 9.47 -4.31 1.26
C PHE A 168 9.45 -3.78 2.68
N LEU A 169 8.50 -4.24 3.47
CA LEU A 169 8.46 -4.04 4.91
C LEU A 169 8.88 -5.36 5.59
N THR A 170 9.59 -5.26 6.68
CA THR A 170 9.86 -6.43 7.53
C THR A 170 8.68 -6.65 8.47
N LEU A 171 8.27 -7.90 8.65
CA LEU A 171 7.21 -8.26 9.58
C LEU A 171 7.56 -7.78 11.00
N MET A 172 6.77 -6.84 11.50
CA MET A 172 6.84 -6.37 12.89
C MET A 172 5.74 -7.03 13.70
N ILE A 173 6.09 -7.58 14.83
CA ILE A 173 5.18 -8.33 15.70
C ILE A 173 4.70 -7.46 16.85
N ASP A 174 3.39 -7.27 16.90
CA ASP A 174 2.70 -6.69 18.05
C ASP A 174 2.13 -7.85 18.89
N PRO A 175 2.44 -7.93 20.20
CA PRO A 175 1.89 -8.98 21.08
C PRO A 175 0.35 -9.03 21.10
N GLN A 176 -0.33 -7.95 20.74
CA GLN A 176 -1.79 -7.91 20.62
C GLN A 176 -2.31 -8.41 19.27
N ALA A 177 -1.43 -8.66 18.30
CA ALA A 177 -1.85 -9.16 17.00
C ALA A 177 -2.20 -10.66 17.07
N PRO A 178 -3.25 -11.13 16.36
CA PRO A 178 -3.63 -12.54 16.35
C PRO A 178 -2.50 -13.49 15.91
N VAL A 179 -1.58 -13.01 15.07
CA VAL A 179 -0.42 -13.79 14.62
C VAL A 179 0.58 -14.08 15.74
N TYR A 180 0.57 -13.30 16.82
CA TYR A 180 1.48 -13.51 17.96
C TYR A 180 1.30 -14.88 18.63
N SER A 181 0.06 -15.35 18.75
CA SER A 181 -0.21 -16.68 19.29
C SER A 181 0.43 -17.81 18.47
N LYS A 182 0.50 -17.66 17.16
CA LYS A 182 1.16 -18.63 16.26
C LYS A 182 2.67 -18.66 16.43
N ILE A 183 3.27 -17.53 16.79
CA ILE A 183 4.70 -17.45 17.08
C ILE A 183 4.99 -18.13 18.43
N VAL A 184 4.19 -17.82 19.45
CA VAL A 184 4.37 -18.42 20.79
C VAL A 184 4.16 -19.94 20.76
N SER A 185 3.24 -20.44 19.96
CA SER A 185 3.00 -21.88 19.78
C SER A 185 4.05 -22.59 18.91
N GLY A 186 4.92 -21.84 18.22
CA GLY A 186 5.88 -22.41 17.25
C GLY A 186 5.25 -22.76 15.90
N GLU A 187 3.97 -22.44 15.67
CA GLU A 187 3.30 -22.63 14.37
C GLU A 187 3.90 -21.71 13.29
N LEU A 188 4.33 -20.51 13.67
CA LEU A 188 5.02 -19.55 12.80
C LEU A 188 6.42 -19.26 13.39
N GLU A 189 7.45 -19.68 12.70
CA GLU A 189 8.84 -19.38 13.03
C GLU A 189 9.29 -18.11 12.30
N LEU A 190 9.71 -17.09 13.06
CA LEU A 190 10.18 -15.84 12.49
C LEU A 190 11.50 -16.01 11.72
N LEU A 191 11.67 -15.20 10.69
CA LEU A 191 12.94 -15.11 9.97
C LEU A 191 14.01 -14.45 10.85
N ASN A 192 15.22 -15.00 10.81
CA ASN A 192 16.42 -14.31 11.26
C ASN A 192 16.96 -13.38 10.15
N PRO A 193 17.99 -12.56 10.39
CA PRO A 193 18.53 -11.65 9.37
C PRO A 193 19.02 -12.36 8.10
N GLU A 194 19.62 -13.54 8.22
CA GLU A 194 20.10 -14.34 7.10
C GLU A 194 18.94 -14.89 6.26
N ASP A 195 17.86 -15.31 6.90
CA ASP A 195 16.64 -15.76 6.25
C ASP A 195 15.99 -14.62 5.44
N VAL A 196 15.98 -13.38 6.00
CA VAL A 196 15.45 -12.19 5.29
C VAL A 196 16.27 -11.90 4.02
N VAL A 197 17.60 -12.01 4.11
CA VAL A 197 18.47 -11.83 2.93
C VAL A 197 18.23 -12.93 1.90
N GLU A 198 18.06 -14.18 2.33
CA GLU A 198 17.77 -15.28 1.39
C GLU A 198 16.38 -15.13 0.75
N GLU A 199 15.37 -14.70 1.49
CA GLU A 199 14.04 -14.40 0.94
C GLU A 199 14.12 -13.31 -0.13
N MET A 200 14.82 -12.22 0.15
CA MET A 200 15.01 -11.12 -0.81
C MET A 200 15.78 -11.57 -2.06
N LYS A 201 16.83 -12.37 -1.88
CA LYS A 201 17.61 -12.94 -2.99
C LYS A 201 16.74 -13.82 -3.88
N LEU A 202 15.93 -14.71 -3.30
CA LEU A 202 15.01 -15.56 -4.04
C LEU A 202 13.96 -14.72 -4.79
N PHE A 203 13.43 -13.67 -4.16
CA PHE A 203 12.53 -12.74 -4.83
C PHE A 203 13.21 -12.09 -6.05
N LEU A 204 14.40 -11.51 -5.90
CA LEU A 204 15.12 -10.82 -6.96
C LEU A 204 15.51 -11.76 -8.12
N GLN A 205 15.82 -13.01 -7.83
CA GLN A 205 16.15 -14.02 -8.86
C GLN A 205 14.93 -14.45 -9.68
N ASN A 206 13.71 -14.27 -9.16
CA ASN A 206 12.47 -14.73 -9.78
C ASN A 206 11.59 -13.62 -10.32
N VAL A 207 11.87 -12.35 -10.00
CA VAL A 207 11.11 -11.23 -10.53
C VAL A 207 11.52 -10.91 -11.97
N GLN A 208 10.53 -10.81 -12.88
CA GLN A 208 10.71 -10.56 -14.30
C GLN A 208 10.19 -9.17 -14.71
N SER A 209 10.67 -8.12 -14.05
CA SER A 209 10.31 -6.75 -14.41
C SER A 209 11.43 -5.79 -14.02
N CYS A 210 11.60 -4.69 -14.77
CA CYS A 210 12.39 -3.56 -14.30
C CYS A 210 11.60 -2.87 -13.20
N ILE A 211 12.03 -3.03 -11.97
CA ILE A 211 11.39 -2.46 -10.78
C ILE A 211 12.38 -1.53 -10.12
N GLU A 212 11.93 -0.32 -9.80
CA GLU A 212 12.65 0.54 -8.87
C GLU A 212 12.32 0.09 -7.44
N LEU A 213 13.34 -0.44 -6.74
CA LEU A 213 13.19 -0.87 -5.35
C LEU A 213 13.26 0.35 -4.44
N CYS A 214 12.14 0.69 -3.82
CA CYS A 214 12.10 1.70 -2.79
C CYS A 214 12.38 1.06 -1.42
N TYR A 215 13.55 1.35 -0.85
CA TYR A 215 13.80 1.17 0.58
C TYR A 215 13.36 2.43 1.31
N PRO A 216 12.61 2.33 2.42
CA PRO A 216 12.41 3.49 3.27
C PRO A 216 13.78 3.94 3.78
N GLU A 217 14.23 5.11 3.36
CA GLU A 217 15.40 5.76 3.97
C GLU A 217 15.07 5.93 5.45
N ARG A 218 15.76 5.18 6.31
CA ARG A 218 15.80 5.53 7.73
C ARG A 218 16.67 6.77 7.81
N ASN A 219 16.08 7.92 8.02
CA ASN A 219 16.80 9.03 8.58
C ASN A 219 17.28 8.60 9.96
N ILE A 220 18.52 8.10 10.01
CA ILE A 220 19.28 7.93 11.24
C ILE A 220 19.93 9.30 11.47
N GLU A 221 19.24 10.16 12.21
CA GLU A 221 19.79 11.27 12.95
C GLU A 221 19.50 11.07 14.44
#